data_369e8a85e5ef10a41bafe00a1c603b93
#
_entry.id   369e8a85e5ef10a41bafe00a1c603b93
#
_cell.length_a   1.000
_cell.length_b   1.000
_cell.length_c   1.000
_cell.angle_alpha   90.00
_cell.angle_beta   90.00
_cell.angle_gamma   90.00
#
_symmetry.space_group_name_H-M   'P 1'
#
loop_
_entity.id
_entity.type
_entity.pdbx_description
1 polymer ?
#
loop_
_entity_poly.entity_id
_entity_poly.type
_entity_poly.pdbx_seq_one_letter_code
_entity_poly.pdbx_strand_id
1 'polypeptide(L)'
;IEVGPAHTAGDLIVHLPDASTVFCGDILFIGGTPIIWEGPVANWVAACDRILALGCGVVVPGHGPLTDAAGVRDVRDYLVFVEEASRERHAAGLTAAEAVADLDLGRFGEWGEWERIAVNVRAVYREINGGDLSPVELFGAMAALRYPG
;
A
#
# COMPACT_ATOMS: atom_id res chain seq x y z
N ILE A 1 -12.08 3.94 15.10
CA ILE A 1 -11.60 5.13 14.37
C ILE A 1 -11.70 4.81 12.90
N GLU A 2 -12.46 5.59 12.16
CA GLU A 2 -12.55 5.49 10.71
C GLU A 2 -11.31 6.11 10.06
N VAL A 3 -10.73 5.43 9.08
CA VAL A 3 -9.49 5.81 8.39
C VAL A 3 -9.57 5.64 6.87
N GLY A 4 -10.67 5.10 6.35
CA GLY A 4 -10.93 4.93 4.92
C GLY A 4 -11.51 6.18 4.25
N PRO A 5 -11.63 6.14 2.90
CA PRO A 5 -11.15 5.07 2.03
C PRO A 5 -9.62 5.00 1.94
N ALA A 6 -9.06 3.80 1.98
CA ALA A 6 -7.62 3.55 1.89
C ALA A 6 -7.35 2.21 1.18
N HIS A 7 -7.25 1.07 1.92
CA HIS A 7 -7.21 -0.26 1.30
C HIS A 7 -8.56 -0.58 0.65
N THR A 8 -9.64 -0.28 1.35
CA THR A 8 -11.03 -0.39 0.88
C THR A 8 -11.79 0.92 1.09
N ALA A 9 -13.06 0.95 0.69
CA ALA A 9 -13.91 2.14 0.86
C ALA A 9 -14.25 2.46 2.33
N GLY A 10 -14.14 1.51 3.25
CA GLY A 10 -14.64 1.63 4.62
C GLY A 10 -13.69 1.13 5.72
N ASP A 11 -12.40 1.43 5.60
CA ASP A 11 -11.41 0.98 6.58
C ASP A 11 -11.57 1.65 7.94
N LEU A 12 -11.37 0.84 8.99
CA LEU A 12 -11.36 1.31 10.37
C LEU A 12 -10.27 0.64 11.20
N ILE A 13 -9.81 1.34 12.24
CA ILE A 13 -8.88 0.79 13.24
C ILE A 13 -9.54 0.76 14.62
N VAL A 14 -9.18 -0.22 15.45
CA VAL A 14 -9.68 -0.33 16.82
C VAL A 14 -8.55 -0.04 17.80
N HIS A 15 -8.70 1.05 18.54
CA HIS A 15 -7.73 1.48 19.55
C HIS A 15 -8.17 1.06 20.95
N LEU A 16 -7.29 0.40 21.69
CA LEU A 16 -7.45 0.00 23.08
C LEU A 16 -6.42 0.76 23.94
N PRO A 17 -6.76 1.96 24.43
CA PRO A 17 -5.81 2.82 25.16
C PRO A 17 -5.25 2.12 26.41
N ASP A 18 -6.09 1.46 27.19
CA ASP A 18 -5.68 0.80 28.45
C ASP A 18 -4.71 -0.37 28.22
N ALA A 19 -4.72 -0.96 27.02
CA ALA A 19 -3.81 -2.01 26.60
C ALA A 19 -2.62 -1.49 25.76
N SER A 20 -2.54 -0.19 25.52
CA SER A 20 -1.56 0.42 24.59
C SER A 20 -1.49 -0.32 23.25
N THR A 21 -2.66 -0.72 22.71
CA THR A 21 -2.75 -1.60 21.53
C THR A 21 -3.69 -0.99 20.50
N VAL A 22 -3.33 -1.13 19.22
CA VAL A 22 -4.21 -0.79 18.08
C VAL A 22 -4.29 -1.96 17.11
N PHE A 23 -5.51 -2.31 16.69
CA PHE A 23 -5.81 -3.28 15.64
C PHE A 23 -6.08 -2.50 14.35
N CYS A 24 -5.30 -2.78 13.31
CA CYS A 24 -5.26 -1.96 12.11
C CYS A 24 -5.95 -2.59 10.89
N GLY A 25 -6.33 -3.87 10.95
CA GLY A 25 -6.84 -4.57 9.77
C GLY A 25 -5.88 -4.41 8.58
N ASP A 26 -6.42 -4.35 7.39
CA ASP A 26 -5.66 -4.31 6.13
C ASP A 26 -5.07 -2.92 5.79
N ILE A 27 -5.04 -2.02 6.79
CA ILE A 27 -4.20 -0.82 6.73
C ILE A 27 -2.72 -1.21 6.86
N LEU A 28 -2.39 -2.35 7.47
CA LEU A 28 -1.00 -2.78 7.66
C LEU A 28 -0.74 -4.19 7.16
N PHE A 29 0.28 -4.30 6.31
CA PHE A 29 0.89 -5.53 5.79
C PHE A 29 2.35 -5.54 6.20
N ILE A 30 2.71 -6.36 7.18
CA ILE A 30 4.07 -6.39 7.74
C ILE A 30 4.89 -7.48 7.07
N GLY A 31 5.97 -7.10 6.40
CA GLY A 31 6.82 -8.01 5.61
C GLY A 31 6.20 -8.47 4.30
N GLY A 32 5.04 -7.93 3.94
CA GLY A 32 4.35 -8.18 2.67
C GLY A 32 3.95 -6.88 1.99
N THR A 33 3.90 -6.89 0.68
CA THR A 33 3.51 -5.73 -0.11
C THR A 33 2.01 -5.48 0.02
N PRO A 34 1.56 -4.31 0.48
CA PRO A 34 0.14 -3.98 0.49
C PRO A 34 -0.41 -3.90 -0.94
N ILE A 35 -1.73 -4.04 -1.09
CA ILE A 35 -2.41 -3.95 -2.38
C ILE A 35 -3.46 -2.84 -2.35
N ILE A 36 -3.36 -1.89 -3.28
CA ILE A 36 -4.21 -0.70 -3.31
C ILE A 36 -5.42 -0.98 -4.21
N TRP A 37 -6.54 -1.33 -3.59
CA TRP A 37 -7.80 -1.53 -4.30
C TRP A 37 -8.57 -0.23 -4.52
N GLU A 38 -8.68 0.58 -3.49
CA GLU A 38 -9.50 1.80 -3.50
C GLU A 38 -8.63 3.06 -3.58
N GLY A 39 -7.87 3.38 -2.58
CA GLY A 39 -7.14 4.64 -2.46
C GLY A 39 -8.06 5.80 -2.03
N PRO A 40 -7.67 7.06 -2.16
CA PRO A 40 -6.36 7.49 -2.67
C PRO A 40 -5.21 7.09 -1.75
N VAL A 41 -4.00 6.97 -2.32
CA VAL A 41 -2.80 6.58 -1.55
C VAL A 41 -2.53 7.55 -0.41
N ALA A 42 -2.75 8.83 -0.63
CA ALA A 42 -2.60 9.86 0.39
C ALA A 42 -3.46 9.62 1.66
N ASN A 43 -4.67 9.07 1.50
CA ASN A 43 -5.50 8.71 2.65
C ASN A 43 -4.90 7.54 3.43
N TRP A 44 -4.31 6.57 2.74
CA TRP A 44 -3.67 5.44 3.40
C TRP A 44 -2.40 5.87 4.15
N VAL A 45 -1.60 6.78 3.58
CA VAL A 45 -0.49 7.44 4.29
C VAL A 45 -0.99 8.15 5.55
N ALA A 46 -2.10 8.91 5.44
CA ALA A 46 -2.72 9.58 6.59
C ALA A 46 -3.24 8.58 7.65
N ALA A 47 -3.75 7.41 7.24
CA ALA A 47 -4.12 6.34 8.16
C ALA A 47 -2.91 5.81 8.95
N CYS A 48 -1.77 5.60 8.29
CA CYS A 48 -0.51 5.25 8.97
C CYS A 48 -0.07 6.34 9.94
N ASP A 49 -0.13 7.62 9.55
CA ASP A 49 0.19 8.75 10.42
C ASP A 49 -0.76 8.80 11.64
N ARG A 50 -2.04 8.48 11.44
CA ARG A 50 -3.02 8.39 12.54
C ARG A 50 -2.66 7.28 13.53
N ILE A 51 -2.25 6.10 13.05
CA ILE A 51 -1.79 4.98 13.89
C ILE A 51 -0.56 5.40 14.70
N LEU A 52 0.43 6.02 14.05
CA LEU A 52 1.64 6.52 14.72
C LEU A 52 1.33 7.53 15.82
N ALA A 53 0.36 8.42 15.57
CA ALA A 53 -0.05 9.45 16.54
C ALA A 53 -0.75 8.87 17.79
N LEU A 54 -1.26 7.63 17.75
CA LEU A 54 -1.83 6.96 18.92
C LEU A 54 -0.77 6.56 19.94
N GLY A 55 0.50 6.39 19.51
CA GLY A 55 1.61 6.05 20.39
C GLY A 55 1.50 4.67 21.06
N CYS A 56 0.80 3.73 20.44
CA CYS A 56 0.61 2.39 20.97
C CYS A 56 1.92 1.60 21.01
N GLY A 57 2.11 0.82 22.07
CA GLY A 57 3.27 -0.08 22.19
C GLY A 57 3.13 -1.35 21.36
N VAL A 58 1.89 -1.77 21.07
CA VAL A 58 1.59 -2.94 20.24
C VAL A 58 0.68 -2.55 19.10
N VAL A 59 1.09 -2.91 17.89
CA VAL A 59 0.31 -2.73 16.67
C VAL A 59 0.00 -4.08 16.06
N VAL A 60 -1.28 -4.37 15.86
CA VAL A 60 -1.80 -5.62 15.31
C VAL A 60 -2.20 -5.38 13.85
N PRO A 61 -1.41 -5.85 12.87
CA PRO A 61 -1.73 -5.70 11.45
C PRO A 61 -2.81 -6.68 11.01
N GLY A 62 -3.40 -6.47 9.83
CA GLY A 62 -4.22 -7.46 9.14
C GLY A 62 -3.39 -8.60 8.57
N HIS A 63 -2.16 -8.31 8.15
CA HIS A 63 -1.23 -9.28 7.56
C HIS A 63 0.17 -9.16 8.17
N GLY A 64 0.78 -10.31 8.42
CA GLY A 64 2.12 -10.41 8.99
C GLY A 64 2.15 -10.47 10.53
N PRO A 65 3.35 -10.39 11.14
CA PRO A 65 3.51 -10.48 12.58
C PRO A 65 3.07 -9.20 13.30
N LEU A 66 2.84 -9.32 14.62
CA LEU A 66 2.71 -8.15 15.50
C LEU A 66 3.90 -7.21 15.31
N THR A 67 3.64 -5.92 15.39
CA THR A 67 4.65 -4.89 15.17
C THR A 67 4.50 -3.73 16.16
N ASP A 68 5.26 -2.71 15.90
CA ASP A 68 5.27 -1.43 16.61
C ASP A 68 5.27 -0.26 15.60
N ALA A 69 5.63 0.93 16.07
CA ALA A 69 5.73 2.12 15.24
C ALA A 69 6.75 1.97 14.08
N ALA A 70 7.74 1.09 14.17
CA ALA A 70 8.70 0.89 13.09
C ALA A 70 8.03 0.21 11.88
N GLY A 71 7.28 -0.86 12.10
CA GLY A 71 6.55 -1.52 11.01
C GLY A 71 5.49 -0.62 10.37
N VAL A 72 4.84 0.25 11.15
CA VAL A 72 3.90 1.24 10.59
C VAL A 72 4.63 2.22 9.67
N ARG A 73 5.82 2.69 10.07
CA ARG A 73 6.63 3.56 9.21
C ARG A 73 7.08 2.87 7.94
N ASP A 74 7.44 1.60 8.00
CA ASP A 74 7.86 0.84 6.82
C ASP A 74 6.72 0.76 5.78
N VAL A 75 5.49 0.47 6.20
CA VAL A 75 4.33 0.46 5.30
C VAL A 75 4.04 1.86 4.76
N ARG A 76 4.09 2.88 5.61
CA ARG A 76 3.93 4.27 5.21
C ARG A 76 4.96 4.70 4.16
N ASP A 77 6.23 4.39 4.40
CA ASP A 77 7.32 4.73 3.47
C ASP A 77 7.16 4.02 2.12
N TYR A 78 6.67 2.79 2.13
CA TYR A 78 6.32 2.07 0.89
C TYR A 78 5.23 2.81 0.11
N LEU A 79 4.15 3.23 0.78
CA LEU A 79 3.05 3.95 0.13
C LEU A 79 3.52 5.28 -0.48
N VAL A 80 4.33 6.04 0.25
CA VAL A 80 4.93 7.29 -0.24
C VAL A 80 5.83 7.01 -1.45
N PHE A 81 6.69 5.99 -1.36
CA PHE A 81 7.56 5.58 -2.46
C PHE A 81 6.73 5.24 -3.72
N VAL A 82 5.68 4.43 -3.59
CA VAL A 82 4.84 4.05 -4.72
C VAL A 82 4.17 5.27 -5.35
N GLU A 83 3.62 6.17 -4.52
CA GLU A 83 2.95 7.36 -5.00
C GLU A 83 3.91 8.28 -5.78
N GLU A 84 5.04 8.63 -5.16
CA GLU A 84 6.03 9.53 -5.76
C GLU A 84 6.62 8.95 -7.04
N ALA A 85 7.09 7.70 -6.98
CA ALA A 85 7.72 7.03 -8.11
C ALA A 85 6.75 6.80 -9.29
N SER A 86 5.48 6.51 -9.00
CA SER A 86 4.45 6.38 -10.05
C SER A 86 4.11 7.71 -10.71
N ARG A 87 3.96 8.79 -9.92
CA ARG A 87 3.67 10.13 -10.43
C ARG A 87 4.82 10.67 -11.28
N GLU A 88 6.06 10.43 -10.87
CA GLU A 88 7.25 10.82 -11.66
C GLU A 88 7.24 10.16 -13.05
N ARG A 89 7.00 8.86 -13.11
CA ARG A 89 6.96 8.10 -14.36
C ARG A 89 5.78 8.45 -15.24
N HIS A 90 4.63 8.70 -14.63
CA HIS A 90 3.47 9.23 -15.34
C HIS A 90 3.78 10.59 -16.00
N ALA A 91 4.40 11.50 -15.25
CA ALA A 91 4.81 12.82 -15.77
C ALA A 91 5.86 12.72 -16.91
N ALA A 92 6.68 11.66 -16.89
CA ALA A 92 7.61 11.34 -17.97
C ALA A 92 6.94 10.68 -19.19
N GLY A 93 5.64 10.44 -19.14
CA GLY A 93 4.84 9.87 -20.23
C GLY A 93 4.88 8.35 -20.34
N LEU A 94 5.39 7.64 -19.35
CA LEU A 94 5.40 6.19 -19.33
C LEU A 94 3.98 5.63 -19.09
N THR A 95 3.67 4.53 -19.74
CA THR A 95 2.50 3.71 -19.40
C THR A 95 2.71 3.06 -18.02
N ALA A 96 1.63 2.61 -17.38
CA ALA A 96 1.75 1.92 -16.09
C ALA A 96 2.61 0.64 -16.17
N ALA A 97 2.60 -0.06 -17.30
CA ALA A 97 3.43 -1.25 -17.50
C ALA A 97 4.92 -0.89 -17.62
N GLU A 98 5.24 0.15 -18.39
CA GLU A 98 6.61 0.66 -18.51
C GLU A 98 7.11 1.22 -17.17
N ALA A 99 6.25 1.91 -16.42
CA ALA A 99 6.58 2.40 -15.09
C ALA A 99 6.95 1.26 -14.13
N VAL A 100 6.17 0.18 -14.12
CA VAL A 100 6.47 -1.02 -13.30
C VAL A 100 7.82 -1.64 -13.71
N ALA A 101 8.12 -1.72 -15.01
CA ALA A 101 9.37 -2.30 -15.50
C ALA A 101 10.61 -1.43 -15.21
N ASP A 102 10.41 -0.11 -15.08
CA ASP A 102 11.46 0.88 -14.79
C ASP A 102 11.73 1.07 -13.29
N LEU A 103 10.82 0.57 -12.42
CA LEU A 103 10.94 0.75 -10.98
C LEU A 103 12.00 -0.15 -10.37
N ASP A 104 12.94 0.46 -9.63
CA ASP A 104 13.76 -0.24 -8.64
C ASP A 104 13.04 -0.20 -7.28
N LEU A 105 12.59 -1.35 -6.81
CA LEU A 105 11.88 -1.48 -5.54
C LEU A 105 12.81 -1.35 -4.33
N GLY A 106 14.13 -1.41 -4.52
CA GLY A 106 15.09 -1.36 -3.42
C GLY A 106 14.73 -2.36 -2.31
N ARG A 107 14.70 -1.90 -1.06
CA ARG A 107 14.36 -2.73 0.10
C ARG A 107 12.96 -3.36 0.04
N PHE A 108 12.04 -2.77 -0.68
CA PHE A 108 10.67 -3.28 -0.80
C PHE A 108 10.56 -4.48 -1.73
N GLY A 109 11.55 -4.72 -2.59
CA GLY A 109 11.63 -5.92 -3.43
C GLY A 109 11.87 -7.22 -2.65
N GLU A 110 12.30 -7.11 -1.38
CA GLU A 110 12.47 -8.25 -0.49
C GLU A 110 11.18 -8.66 0.24
N TRP A 111 10.12 -7.84 0.14
CA TRP A 111 8.83 -8.13 0.76
C TRP A 111 8.09 -9.24 0.02
N GLY A 112 7.31 -10.02 0.76
CA GLY A 112 6.41 -10.99 0.14
C GLY A 112 5.43 -10.31 -0.82
N GLU A 113 5.03 -11.03 -1.87
CA GLU A 113 4.02 -10.58 -2.84
C GLU A 113 4.37 -9.25 -3.54
N TRP A 114 5.67 -9.02 -3.78
CA TRP A 114 6.20 -7.81 -4.40
C TRP A 114 5.57 -7.50 -5.77
N GLU A 115 5.06 -8.51 -6.48
CA GLU A 115 4.33 -8.37 -7.74
C GLU A 115 3.08 -7.49 -7.65
N ARG A 116 2.57 -7.23 -6.43
CA ARG A 116 1.48 -6.28 -6.18
C ARG A 116 1.82 -4.86 -6.60
N ILE A 117 3.09 -4.54 -6.81
CA ILE A 117 3.51 -3.26 -7.40
C ILE A 117 2.81 -2.98 -8.73
N ALA A 118 2.50 -4.01 -9.51
CA ALA A 118 1.75 -3.87 -10.76
C ALA A 118 0.34 -3.30 -10.57
N VAL A 119 -0.31 -3.63 -9.45
CA VAL A 119 -1.62 -3.08 -9.07
C VAL A 119 -1.44 -1.68 -8.51
N ASN A 120 -0.47 -1.49 -7.63
CA ASN A 120 -0.27 -0.25 -6.90
C ASN A 120 0.09 0.92 -7.82
N VAL A 121 0.96 0.70 -8.80
CA VAL A 121 1.27 1.69 -9.85
C VAL A 121 0.00 2.04 -10.64
N ARG A 122 -0.80 1.04 -11.03
CA ARG A 122 -2.05 1.28 -11.76
C ARG A 122 -3.08 2.04 -10.92
N ALA A 123 -3.13 1.81 -9.61
CA ALA A 123 -4.00 2.56 -8.71
C ALA A 123 -3.64 4.05 -8.71
N VAL A 124 -2.35 4.40 -8.61
CA VAL A 124 -1.89 5.80 -8.72
C VAL A 124 -2.20 6.39 -10.11
N TYR A 125 -2.01 5.64 -11.19
CA TYR A 125 -2.36 6.08 -12.55
C TYR A 125 -3.85 6.33 -12.70
N ARG A 126 -4.71 5.50 -12.08
CA ARG A 126 -6.16 5.72 -12.01
C ARG A 126 -6.50 7.01 -11.27
N GLU A 127 -5.82 7.31 -10.16
CA GLU A 127 -6.02 8.57 -9.43
C GLU A 127 -5.73 9.80 -10.29
N ILE A 128 -4.74 9.71 -11.18
CA ILE A 128 -4.36 10.82 -12.07
C ILE A 128 -5.30 10.95 -13.27
N ASN A 129 -5.62 9.84 -13.92
CA ASN A 129 -6.31 9.80 -15.20
C ASN A 129 -7.83 9.60 -15.09
N GLY A 130 -8.30 9.12 -13.93
CA GLY A 130 -9.65 8.57 -13.78
C GLY A 130 -9.79 7.17 -14.39
N GLY A 131 -11.01 6.65 -14.37
CA GLY A 131 -11.36 5.33 -14.92
C GLY A 131 -11.40 4.22 -13.89
N ASP A 132 -11.74 3.02 -14.35
CA ASP A 132 -11.84 1.83 -13.51
C ASP A 132 -10.67 0.89 -13.76
N LEU A 133 -10.36 0.08 -12.75
CA LEU A 133 -9.38 -0.99 -12.85
C LEU A 133 -10.10 -2.34 -13.01
N SER A 134 -9.82 -3.05 -14.10
CA SER A 134 -10.32 -4.40 -14.30
C SER A 134 -9.58 -5.39 -13.40
N PRO A 135 -10.26 -6.12 -12.50
CA PRO A 135 -9.60 -7.14 -11.67
C PRO A 135 -8.83 -8.18 -12.49
N VAL A 136 -9.37 -8.58 -13.64
CA VAL A 136 -8.71 -9.54 -14.54
C VAL A 136 -7.38 -9.01 -15.06
N GLU A 137 -7.35 -7.73 -15.48
CA GLU A 137 -6.11 -7.09 -15.94
C GLU A 137 -5.09 -6.91 -14.80
N LEU A 138 -5.55 -6.58 -13.59
CA LEU A 138 -4.69 -6.44 -12.42
C LEU A 138 -4.02 -7.76 -12.04
N PHE A 139 -4.81 -8.85 -11.94
CA PHE A 139 -4.26 -10.18 -11.65
C PHE A 139 -3.37 -10.69 -12.78
N GLY A 140 -3.71 -10.42 -14.03
CA GLY A 140 -2.88 -10.73 -15.19
C GLY A 140 -1.52 -10.02 -15.14
N ALA A 141 -1.50 -8.75 -14.75
CA ALA A 141 -0.26 -7.98 -14.60
C ALA A 141 0.64 -8.50 -13.46
N MET A 142 0.08 -8.87 -12.32
CA MET A 142 0.83 -9.52 -11.23
C MET A 142 1.40 -10.87 -11.68
N ALA A 143 0.59 -11.69 -12.34
CA ALA A 143 1.04 -13.00 -12.83
C ALA A 143 2.19 -12.88 -13.84
N ALA A 144 2.15 -11.89 -14.72
CA ALA A 144 3.23 -11.64 -15.69
C ALA A 144 4.56 -11.25 -15.03
N LEU A 145 4.52 -10.55 -13.89
CA LEU A 145 5.72 -10.25 -13.11
C LEU A 145 6.26 -11.46 -12.37
N ARG A 146 5.38 -12.27 -11.79
CA ARG A 146 5.78 -13.43 -10.98
C ARG A 146 6.23 -14.61 -11.82
N TYR A 147 5.70 -14.75 -13.03
CA TYR A 147 5.97 -15.86 -13.94
C TYR A 147 6.33 -15.30 -15.33
N PRO A 148 7.50 -14.65 -15.46
CA PRO A 148 7.96 -14.20 -16.77
C PRO A 148 8.16 -15.43 -17.65
N GLY A 149 7.47 -15.44 -18.81
CA GLY A 149 7.48 -16.54 -19.77
C GLY A 149 8.85 -16.75 -20.45
#